data_52dd108c448fada04a3fdc164c282619
#
_entry.id   52dd108c448fada04a3fdc164c282619
#
_cell.length_a   1.000
_cell.length_b   1.000
_cell.length_c   1.000
_cell.angle_alpha   90.00
_cell.angle_beta   90.00
_cell.angle_gamma   90.00
#
_symmetry.space_group_name_H-M   'P 1'
#
loop_
_entity.id
_entity.type
_entity.pdbx_description
1 polymer ?
#
loop_
_entity_poly.entity_id
_entity_poly.type
_entity_poly.pdbx_seq_one_letter_code
_entity_poly.pdbx_strand_id
1 'polypeptide(L)'
;MQQITDRITFLVGDAKVLGKIAKAETRPVFDEYIIEFLNDLSHELLSNPANKSFPDIMSYAFWIRKANINKESKRFEGRPRKMGKGLTFHIAPSNVPVNFVVSMTSAILAGNACVIRISDKPFPQVDIITRAINQLLSTKYTKLRNRLCIIRYPHDDEITSWLCRQCDIRIVWGGDRTIQSMRTYAIPPRAAELTFSDRHSICVVHADEYLKQDSKKVADLFYTDTYYTDQNACSSPRIVIWMGKEKKQARKQFWKMLKDKVSREYEFSPVLAVDKREVLCELAIQHPQIRLLEQDNICTRVELADIPDDLMDYKLYGGYFFEYETDCLEDIVPLFSKACQTVAYLGIEPEKIFEIVTTSGVRGVDRIVPLGHTMDLSFFWDGNDMIDAMSRFVYID
;
A
#
# COMPACT_ATOMS: atom_id res chain seq x y z
N MET A 1 -2.23 -21.17 -26.88
CA MET A 1 -2.34 -19.72 -26.63
C MET A 1 -3.79 -19.25 -26.76
N GLN A 2 -4.50 -19.55 -27.85
CA GLN A 2 -5.90 -19.12 -28.00
C GLN A 2 -6.81 -19.65 -26.89
N GLN A 3 -6.73 -20.92 -26.51
CA GLN A 3 -7.49 -21.50 -25.39
C GLN A 3 -7.22 -20.82 -24.03
N ILE A 4 -6.02 -20.30 -23.82
CA ILE A 4 -5.67 -19.54 -22.61
C ILE A 4 -6.30 -18.15 -22.66
N THR A 5 -6.17 -17.44 -23.78
CA THR A 5 -6.66 -16.06 -23.92
C THR A 5 -8.18 -15.95 -23.92
N ASP A 6 -8.89 -16.99 -24.34
CA ASP A 6 -10.36 -17.02 -24.35
C ASP A 6 -10.98 -17.06 -22.94
N ARG A 7 -10.17 -17.42 -21.92
CA ARG A 7 -10.56 -17.43 -20.50
C ARG A 7 -10.16 -16.14 -19.76
N ILE A 8 -9.60 -15.16 -20.47
CA ILE A 8 -9.11 -13.90 -19.89
C ILE A 8 -10.03 -12.75 -20.30
N THR A 9 -10.48 -11.97 -19.33
CA THR A 9 -11.14 -10.69 -19.59
C THR A 9 -10.09 -9.58 -19.64
N PHE A 10 -10.06 -8.87 -20.77
CA PHE A 10 -9.13 -7.75 -20.98
C PHE A 10 -9.81 -6.43 -20.61
N LEU A 11 -9.22 -5.70 -19.69
CA LEU A 11 -9.63 -4.34 -19.33
C LEU A 11 -8.78 -3.30 -20.05
N VAL A 12 -7.49 -3.62 -20.29
CA VAL A 12 -6.57 -2.88 -21.15
C VAL A 12 -5.76 -3.88 -21.97
N GLY A 13 -5.56 -3.59 -23.23
CA GLY A 13 -4.91 -4.50 -24.18
C GLY A 13 -5.87 -5.54 -24.75
N ASP A 14 -5.31 -6.56 -25.37
CA ASP A 14 -6.03 -7.68 -26.01
C ASP A 14 -5.16 -8.93 -26.10
N ALA A 15 -5.74 -10.03 -26.61
CA ALA A 15 -5.03 -11.31 -26.78
C ALA A 15 -3.79 -11.21 -27.68
N LYS A 16 -3.80 -10.31 -28.69
CA LYS A 16 -2.65 -10.10 -29.61
C LYS A 16 -1.51 -9.40 -28.88
N VAL A 17 -1.84 -8.38 -28.06
CA VAL A 17 -0.88 -7.68 -27.23
C VAL A 17 -0.29 -8.65 -26.21
N LEU A 18 -1.12 -9.39 -25.47
CA LEU A 18 -0.67 -10.34 -24.46
C LEU A 18 0.26 -11.40 -25.04
N GLY A 19 -0.03 -11.91 -26.25
CA GLY A 19 0.80 -12.92 -26.91
C GLY A 19 2.19 -12.43 -27.37
N LYS A 20 2.43 -11.13 -27.38
CA LYS A 20 3.69 -10.53 -27.85
C LYS A 20 4.40 -9.69 -26.77
N ILE A 21 3.73 -9.37 -25.68
CA ILE A 21 4.21 -8.41 -24.69
C ILE A 21 5.55 -8.80 -24.04
N ALA A 22 5.82 -10.10 -23.91
CA ALA A 22 7.09 -10.60 -23.40
C ALA A 22 8.31 -10.24 -24.29
N LYS A 23 8.06 -9.87 -25.55
CA LYS A 23 9.08 -9.43 -26.50
C LYS A 23 9.17 -7.91 -26.63
N ALA A 24 8.41 -7.17 -25.81
CA ALA A 24 8.45 -5.71 -25.80
C ALA A 24 9.84 -5.19 -25.40
N GLU A 25 10.35 -4.25 -26.16
CA GLU A 25 11.64 -3.61 -25.85
C GLU A 25 11.61 -2.92 -24.49
N THR A 26 12.72 -2.97 -23.74
CA THR A 26 12.86 -2.18 -22.51
C THR A 26 13.13 -0.72 -22.83
N ARG A 27 12.81 0.17 -21.88
CA ARG A 27 13.05 1.61 -22.00
C ARG A 27 14.00 2.10 -20.89
N PRO A 28 14.62 3.27 -21.07
CA PRO A 28 15.29 3.94 -19.97
C PRO A 28 14.34 4.20 -18.80
N VAL A 29 14.88 4.20 -17.60
CA VAL A 29 14.16 4.64 -16.40
C VAL A 29 13.77 6.11 -16.57
N PHE A 30 12.52 6.45 -16.21
CA PHE A 30 11.94 7.78 -16.41
C PHE A 30 11.95 8.26 -17.88
N ASP A 31 11.65 7.34 -18.81
CA ASP A 31 11.45 7.68 -20.23
C ASP A 31 10.40 8.81 -20.37
N GLU A 32 10.76 9.89 -21.08
CA GLU A 32 9.93 11.09 -21.20
C GLU A 32 8.55 10.80 -21.81
N TYR A 33 8.45 9.85 -22.75
CA TYR A 33 7.17 9.47 -23.34
C TYR A 33 6.24 8.78 -22.34
N ILE A 34 6.80 8.06 -21.36
CA ILE A 34 6.05 7.48 -20.25
C ILE A 34 5.63 8.55 -19.25
N ILE A 35 6.52 9.51 -18.94
CA ILE A 35 6.20 10.64 -18.05
C ILE A 35 5.04 11.47 -18.63
N GLU A 36 5.06 11.77 -19.92
CA GLU A 36 3.99 12.49 -20.60
C GLU A 36 2.66 11.70 -20.57
N PHE A 37 2.71 10.38 -20.80
CA PHE A 37 1.53 9.53 -20.69
C PHE A 37 0.92 9.59 -19.28
N LEU A 38 1.73 9.50 -18.24
CA LEU A 38 1.26 9.55 -16.85
C LEU A 38 0.70 10.94 -16.50
N ASN A 39 1.34 12.00 -17.01
CA ASN A 39 0.84 13.36 -16.82
C ASN A 39 -0.51 13.58 -17.49
N ASP A 40 -0.69 13.08 -18.70
CA ASP A 40 -1.98 13.18 -19.39
C ASP A 40 -3.05 12.31 -18.71
N LEU A 41 -2.68 11.11 -18.20
CA LEU A 41 -3.57 10.30 -17.37
C LEU A 41 -3.99 11.04 -16.10
N SER A 42 -3.07 11.73 -15.45
CA SER A 42 -3.40 12.63 -14.33
C SER A 42 -4.43 13.66 -14.72
N HIS A 43 -4.22 14.36 -15.84
CA HIS A 43 -5.16 15.38 -16.33
C HIS A 43 -6.54 14.81 -16.65
N GLU A 44 -6.61 13.67 -17.30
CA GLU A 44 -7.86 12.99 -17.63
C GLU A 44 -8.66 12.63 -16.37
N LEU A 45 -7.98 12.08 -15.35
CA LEU A 45 -8.60 11.70 -14.09
C LEU A 45 -9.06 12.93 -13.28
N LEU A 46 -8.28 14.02 -13.26
CA LEU A 46 -8.59 15.23 -12.50
C LEU A 46 -9.65 16.10 -13.15
N SER A 47 -9.76 16.06 -14.48
CA SER A 47 -10.70 16.91 -15.24
C SER A 47 -12.15 16.45 -15.11
N ASN A 48 -12.39 15.19 -14.77
CA ASN A 48 -13.75 14.66 -14.60
C ASN A 48 -14.28 14.93 -13.18
N PRO A 49 -15.30 15.81 -13.01
CA PRO A 49 -15.84 16.15 -11.70
C PRO A 49 -16.41 14.96 -10.91
N ALA A 50 -16.89 13.91 -11.60
CA ALA A 50 -17.41 12.71 -10.96
C ALA A 50 -16.34 11.94 -10.18
N ASN A 51 -15.06 12.07 -10.54
CA ASN A 51 -13.96 11.39 -9.86
C ASN A 51 -13.66 11.97 -8.47
N LYS A 52 -14.17 13.18 -8.15
CA LYS A 52 -14.01 13.79 -6.82
C LYS A 52 -14.63 12.96 -5.69
N SER A 53 -15.61 12.12 -6.01
CA SER A 53 -16.20 11.16 -5.05
C SER A 53 -15.28 9.95 -4.74
N PHE A 54 -14.13 9.84 -5.41
CA PHE A 54 -13.14 8.81 -5.22
C PHE A 54 -11.79 9.43 -4.83
N PRO A 55 -11.56 9.72 -3.55
CA PRO A 55 -10.35 10.39 -3.09
C PRO A 55 -9.05 9.62 -3.39
N ASP A 56 -9.12 8.29 -3.47
CA ASP A 56 -8.00 7.41 -3.86
C ASP A 56 -7.59 7.63 -5.34
N ILE A 57 -8.56 7.82 -6.25
CA ILE A 57 -8.28 8.23 -7.64
C ILE A 57 -7.64 9.61 -7.66
N MET A 58 -8.13 10.54 -6.86
CA MET A 58 -7.59 11.90 -6.81
C MET A 58 -6.15 11.89 -6.30
N SER A 59 -5.86 11.15 -5.23
CA SER A 59 -4.51 10.98 -4.68
C SER A 59 -3.57 10.38 -5.73
N TYR A 60 -3.99 9.32 -6.42
CA TYR A 60 -3.22 8.74 -7.51
C TYR A 60 -2.95 9.74 -8.63
N ALA A 61 -3.98 10.45 -9.09
CA ALA A 61 -3.84 11.43 -10.17
C ALA A 61 -2.89 12.57 -9.79
N PHE A 62 -2.93 13.05 -8.56
CA PHE A 62 -1.96 14.04 -8.05
C PHE A 62 -0.55 13.49 -8.00
N TRP A 63 -0.37 12.24 -7.58
CA TRP A 63 0.93 11.59 -7.44
C TRP A 63 1.65 11.40 -8.79
N ILE A 64 0.93 11.06 -9.86
CA ILE A 64 1.51 10.83 -11.20
C ILE A 64 1.70 12.10 -12.04
N ARG A 65 1.56 13.29 -11.47
CA ARG A 65 1.86 14.54 -12.17
C ARG A 65 3.32 14.61 -12.56
N LYS A 66 3.60 15.12 -13.75
CA LYS A 66 4.98 15.32 -14.27
C LYS A 66 5.90 15.98 -13.25
N ALA A 67 5.43 17.00 -12.52
CA ALA A 67 6.23 17.68 -11.51
C ALA A 67 6.71 16.75 -10.37
N ASN A 68 5.82 15.86 -9.89
CA ASN A 68 6.17 14.90 -8.84
C ASN A 68 7.11 13.81 -9.38
N ILE A 69 6.82 13.29 -10.57
CA ILE A 69 7.70 12.28 -11.22
C ILE A 69 9.09 12.85 -11.46
N ASN A 70 9.20 14.08 -11.94
CA ASN A 70 10.48 14.74 -12.17
C ASN A 70 11.23 15.03 -10.86
N LYS A 71 10.54 15.28 -9.75
CA LYS A 71 11.18 15.38 -8.43
C LYS A 71 11.82 14.04 -8.05
N GLU A 72 11.12 12.94 -8.26
CA GLU A 72 11.61 11.60 -7.97
C GLU A 72 12.75 11.18 -8.92
N SER A 73 12.70 11.54 -10.20
CA SER A 73 13.74 11.21 -11.17
C SER A 73 15.11 11.79 -10.81
N LYS A 74 15.16 12.93 -10.09
CA LYS A 74 16.40 13.54 -9.62
C LYS A 74 17.26 12.62 -8.75
N ARG A 75 16.65 11.65 -8.07
CA ARG A 75 17.38 10.64 -7.28
C ARG A 75 18.29 9.75 -8.13
N PHE A 76 18.06 9.71 -9.43
CA PHE A 76 18.81 8.92 -10.40
C PHE A 76 19.85 9.74 -11.18
N GLU A 77 19.87 11.06 -11.00
CA GLU A 77 20.89 11.93 -11.61
C GLU A 77 22.28 11.58 -11.08
N GLY A 78 23.26 11.57 -11.97
CA GLY A 78 24.66 11.21 -11.63
C GLY A 78 24.92 9.73 -11.34
N ARG A 79 23.92 8.87 -11.42
CA ARG A 79 24.04 7.41 -11.28
C ARG A 79 24.28 6.75 -12.65
N PRO A 80 24.86 5.53 -12.70
CA PRO A 80 24.90 4.74 -13.94
C PRO A 80 23.50 4.62 -14.55
N ARG A 81 23.43 4.70 -15.87
CA ARG A 81 22.16 4.61 -16.61
C ARG A 81 21.45 3.28 -16.31
N LYS A 82 20.13 3.34 -16.16
CA LYS A 82 19.30 2.18 -15.89
C LYS A 82 18.28 1.99 -17.01
N MET A 83 17.97 0.72 -17.24
CA MET A 83 16.98 0.25 -18.21
C MET A 83 16.02 -0.71 -17.53
N GLY A 84 14.81 -0.85 -18.03
CA GLY A 84 13.90 -1.90 -17.60
C GLY A 84 14.51 -3.30 -17.73
N LYS A 85 13.99 -4.25 -16.96
CA LYS A 85 14.39 -5.67 -17.03
C LYS A 85 13.65 -6.43 -18.13
N GLY A 86 12.41 -6.02 -18.47
CA GLY A 86 11.59 -6.68 -19.49
C GLY A 86 10.10 -6.67 -19.14
N LEU A 87 9.48 -7.85 -19.05
CA LEU A 87 8.07 -8.00 -18.69
C LEU A 87 7.89 -8.13 -17.18
N THR A 88 7.05 -7.29 -16.61
CA THR A 88 6.57 -7.46 -15.24
C THR A 88 5.19 -8.11 -15.22
N PHE A 89 5.01 -9.13 -14.39
CA PHE A 89 3.71 -9.74 -14.13
C PHE A 89 3.30 -9.47 -12.70
N HIS A 90 2.15 -8.78 -12.53
CA HIS A 90 1.66 -8.32 -11.25
C HIS A 90 0.41 -9.09 -10.84
N ILE A 91 0.37 -9.54 -9.59
CA ILE A 91 -0.84 -9.95 -8.89
C ILE A 91 -1.22 -8.78 -7.98
N ALA A 92 -2.28 -8.04 -8.35
CA ALA A 92 -2.75 -6.91 -7.57
C ALA A 92 -3.57 -7.36 -6.34
N PRO A 93 -3.57 -6.57 -5.25
CA PRO A 93 -4.35 -6.89 -4.06
C PRO A 93 -5.86 -6.75 -4.33
N SER A 94 -6.66 -7.47 -3.54
CA SER A 94 -8.11 -7.51 -3.70
C SER A 94 -8.87 -6.52 -2.80
N ASN A 95 -8.16 -5.76 -1.96
CA ASN A 95 -8.73 -4.89 -0.93
C ASN A 95 -8.41 -3.40 -1.12
N VAL A 96 -7.49 -3.06 -2.03
CA VAL A 96 -7.11 -1.66 -2.32
C VAL A 96 -7.28 -1.41 -3.83
N PRO A 97 -8.38 -0.75 -4.25
CA PRO A 97 -8.78 -0.70 -5.66
C PRO A 97 -7.82 0.05 -6.59
N VAL A 98 -7.01 0.98 -6.06
CA VAL A 98 -6.07 1.81 -6.86
C VAL A 98 -4.64 1.26 -6.86
N ASN A 99 -4.32 0.27 -6.02
CA ASN A 99 -2.93 -0.22 -5.91
C ASN A 99 -2.39 -0.82 -7.23
N PHE A 100 -3.25 -1.41 -8.07
CA PHE A 100 -2.81 -1.98 -9.35
C PHE A 100 -2.14 -0.95 -10.26
N VAL A 101 -2.62 0.30 -10.27
CA VAL A 101 -2.00 1.38 -11.07
C VAL A 101 -0.80 2.01 -10.40
N VAL A 102 -0.69 1.97 -9.08
CA VAL A 102 0.55 2.34 -8.37
C VAL A 102 1.67 1.39 -8.75
N SER A 103 1.39 0.10 -8.74
CA SER A 103 2.32 -0.95 -9.16
C SER A 103 2.69 -0.84 -10.65
N MET A 104 1.68 -0.58 -11.53
CA MET A 104 1.88 -0.30 -12.95
C MET A 104 2.81 0.90 -13.17
N THR A 105 2.50 2.02 -12.51
CA THR A 105 3.26 3.28 -12.66
C THR A 105 4.74 3.06 -12.36
N SER A 106 5.04 2.40 -11.24
CA SER A 106 6.42 2.09 -10.87
C SER A 106 7.12 1.23 -11.92
N ALA A 107 6.43 0.21 -12.44
CA ALA A 107 7.02 -0.70 -13.44
C ALA A 107 7.26 -0.04 -14.80
N ILE A 108 6.32 0.78 -15.31
CA ILE A 108 6.52 1.47 -16.59
C ILE A 108 7.57 2.59 -16.49
N LEU A 109 7.63 3.32 -15.36
CA LEU A 109 8.69 4.30 -15.09
C LEU A 109 10.07 3.64 -14.95
N ALA A 110 10.13 2.40 -14.45
CA ALA A 110 11.35 1.59 -14.48
C ALA A 110 11.70 1.07 -15.88
N GLY A 111 10.89 1.36 -16.91
CA GLY A 111 11.14 1.02 -18.31
C GLY A 111 10.63 -0.35 -18.75
N ASN A 112 9.73 -0.99 -18.01
CA ASN A 112 9.20 -2.33 -18.28
C ASN A 112 7.90 -2.31 -19.10
N ALA A 113 7.56 -3.44 -19.67
CA ALA A 113 6.19 -3.77 -20.08
C ALA A 113 5.46 -4.45 -18.91
N CYS A 114 4.14 -4.36 -18.84
CA CYS A 114 3.36 -4.83 -17.71
C CYS A 114 2.17 -5.69 -18.10
N VAL A 115 2.01 -6.81 -17.42
CA VAL A 115 0.75 -7.56 -17.33
C VAL A 115 0.29 -7.52 -15.88
N ILE A 116 -0.92 -7.03 -15.64
CA ILE A 116 -1.45 -6.88 -14.29
C ILE A 116 -2.75 -7.68 -14.17
N ARG A 117 -2.74 -8.69 -13.31
CA ARG A 117 -3.95 -9.38 -12.91
C ARG A 117 -4.59 -8.65 -11.74
N ILE A 118 -5.82 -8.23 -11.90
CA ILE A 118 -6.63 -7.64 -10.83
C ILE A 118 -7.70 -8.64 -10.36
N SER A 119 -8.24 -8.40 -9.16
CA SER A 119 -9.29 -9.25 -8.59
C SER A 119 -10.62 -9.10 -9.33
N ASP A 120 -11.54 -10.08 -9.13
CA ASP A 120 -12.88 -10.05 -9.70
C ASP A 120 -13.85 -9.12 -8.93
N LYS A 121 -13.40 -8.52 -7.82
CA LYS A 121 -14.23 -7.57 -7.06
C LYS A 121 -14.57 -6.36 -7.94
N PRO A 122 -15.85 -5.97 -7.99
CA PRO A 122 -16.27 -4.80 -8.76
C PRO A 122 -15.89 -3.52 -8.00
N PHE A 123 -14.91 -2.81 -8.51
CA PHE A 123 -14.53 -1.48 -8.00
C PHE A 123 -14.72 -0.44 -9.10
N PRO A 124 -15.56 0.59 -8.91
CA PRO A 124 -15.73 1.67 -9.87
C PRO A 124 -14.42 2.35 -10.28
N GLN A 125 -13.47 2.45 -9.34
CA GLN A 125 -12.14 3.02 -9.58
C GLN A 125 -11.39 2.29 -10.70
N VAL A 126 -11.49 0.97 -10.75
CA VAL A 126 -10.85 0.15 -11.80
C VAL A 126 -11.39 0.53 -13.17
N ASP A 127 -12.72 0.64 -13.30
CA ASP A 127 -13.37 0.95 -14.58
C ASP A 127 -13.07 2.39 -15.03
N ILE A 128 -13.04 3.34 -14.09
CA ILE A 128 -12.70 4.74 -14.37
C ILE A 128 -11.27 4.83 -14.92
N ILE A 129 -10.32 4.23 -14.22
CA ILE A 129 -8.88 4.34 -14.55
C ILE A 129 -8.58 3.58 -15.85
N THR A 130 -9.09 2.36 -16.02
CA THR A 130 -8.83 1.56 -17.23
C THR A 130 -9.45 2.19 -18.47
N ARG A 131 -10.59 2.88 -18.34
CA ARG A 131 -11.20 3.67 -19.43
C ARG A 131 -10.29 4.82 -19.85
N ALA A 132 -9.77 5.61 -18.89
CA ALA A 132 -8.85 6.70 -19.16
C ALA A 132 -7.56 6.20 -19.84
N ILE A 133 -6.99 5.08 -19.36
CA ILE A 133 -5.83 4.45 -19.98
C ILE A 133 -6.13 4.05 -21.43
N ASN A 134 -7.23 3.36 -21.69
CA ASN A 134 -7.61 2.93 -23.04
C ASN A 134 -7.81 4.10 -24.01
N GLN A 135 -8.44 5.19 -23.54
CA GLN A 135 -8.60 6.42 -24.31
C GLN A 135 -7.24 6.97 -24.75
N LEU A 136 -6.30 7.10 -23.84
CA LEU A 136 -4.96 7.63 -24.12
C LEU A 136 -4.16 6.69 -25.03
N LEU A 137 -4.23 5.38 -24.82
CA LEU A 137 -3.54 4.39 -25.64
C LEU A 137 -4.10 4.29 -27.06
N SER A 138 -5.39 4.58 -27.26
CA SER A 138 -6.02 4.56 -28.59
C SER A 138 -5.79 5.84 -29.40
N THR A 139 -5.45 6.94 -28.75
CA THR A 139 -5.30 8.27 -29.38
C THR A 139 -3.84 8.71 -29.45
N LYS A 140 -3.28 9.16 -28.35
CA LYS A 140 -1.98 9.85 -28.29
C LYS A 140 -0.80 8.90 -28.06
N TYR A 141 -1.00 7.84 -27.25
CA TYR A 141 0.09 6.98 -26.76
C TYR A 141 0.08 5.57 -27.37
N THR A 142 -0.18 5.49 -28.67
CA THR A 142 -0.32 4.22 -29.41
C THR A 142 0.92 3.30 -29.33
N LYS A 143 2.13 3.86 -29.14
CA LYS A 143 3.37 3.10 -28.94
C LYS A 143 3.41 2.34 -27.61
N LEU A 144 2.65 2.79 -26.59
CA LEU A 144 2.54 2.08 -25.31
C LEU A 144 1.50 0.96 -25.36
N ARG A 145 0.63 0.91 -26.37
CA ARG A 145 -0.44 -0.09 -26.49
C ARG A 145 0.07 -1.53 -26.41
N ASN A 146 1.24 -1.79 -26.97
CA ASN A 146 1.85 -3.12 -26.95
C ASN A 146 2.65 -3.45 -25.69
N ARG A 147 2.55 -2.62 -24.67
CA ARG A 147 3.35 -2.71 -23.43
C ARG A 147 2.51 -2.84 -22.16
N LEU A 148 1.18 -2.72 -22.28
CA LEU A 148 0.28 -2.74 -21.14
C LEU A 148 -0.87 -3.71 -21.38
N CYS A 149 -1.04 -4.66 -20.44
CA CYS A 149 -2.24 -5.47 -20.32
C CYS A 149 -2.74 -5.42 -18.89
N ILE A 150 -4.02 -5.08 -18.69
CA ILE A 150 -4.71 -5.24 -17.41
C ILE A 150 -5.80 -6.26 -17.63
N ILE A 151 -5.76 -7.34 -16.87
CA ILE A 151 -6.56 -8.54 -17.10
C ILE A 151 -7.25 -9.03 -15.84
N ARG A 152 -8.37 -9.73 -16.05
CA ARG A 152 -9.03 -10.56 -15.04
C ARG A 152 -9.13 -11.99 -15.53
N TYR A 153 -8.96 -12.92 -14.64
CA TYR A 153 -9.28 -14.33 -14.84
C TYR A 153 -9.52 -14.97 -13.45
N PRO A 154 -10.40 -15.99 -13.34
CA PRO A 154 -10.62 -16.72 -12.11
C PRO A 154 -9.35 -17.45 -11.67
N HIS A 155 -9.38 -18.15 -10.54
CA HIS A 155 -8.28 -19.01 -10.16
C HIS A 155 -8.04 -20.05 -11.27
N ASP A 156 -6.92 -19.88 -11.99
CA ASP A 156 -6.53 -20.72 -13.13
C ASP A 156 -5.03 -20.89 -13.14
N ASP A 157 -4.61 -22.12 -12.79
CA ASP A 157 -3.20 -22.48 -12.66
C ASP A 157 -2.47 -22.46 -13.99
N GLU A 158 -3.16 -22.81 -15.09
CA GLU A 158 -2.57 -22.83 -16.43
C GLU A 158 -2.23 -21.41 -16.89
N ILE A 159 -3.20 -20.48 -16.74
CA ILE A 159 -2.99 -19.06 -17.10
C ILE A 159 -1.88 -18.47 -16.23
N THR A 160 -1.95 -18.66 -14.91
CA THR A 160 -0.98 -18.11 -13.97
C THR A 160 0.42 -18.65 -14.23
N SER A 161 0.56 -19.98 -14.42
CA SER A 161 1.83 -20.62 -14.76
C SER A 161 2.39 -20.14 -16.11
N TRP A 162 1.51 -19.94 -17.11
CA TRP A 162 1.91 -19.45 -18.42
C TRP A 162 2.45 -18.02 -18.34
N LEU A 163 1.83 -17.12 -17.57
CA LEU A 163 2.30 -15.75 -17.35
C LEU A 163 3.60 -15.72 -16.53
N CYS A 164 3.69 -16.52 -15.48
CA CYS A 164 4.91 -16.63 -14.66
C CYS A 164 6.13 -17.05 -15.46
N ARG A 165 5.97 -18.00 -16.39
CA ARG A 165 7.08 -18.48 -17.24
C ARG A 165 7.59 -17.45 -18.24
N GLN A 166 6.89 -16.38 -18.49
CA GLN A 166 7.27 -15.33 -19.45
C GLN A 166 7.80 -14.06 -18.82
N CYS A 167 7.59 -13.85 -17.52
CA CYS A 167 7.95 -12.58 -16.88
C CYS A 167 9.44 -12.53 -16.51
N ASP A 168 9.99 -11.33 -16.57
CA ASP A 168 11.32 -11.01 -16.05
C ASP A 168 11.26 -10.56 -14.58
N ILE A 169 10.08 -10.11 -14.14
CA ILE A 169 9.81 -9.79 -12.73
C ILE A 169 8.39 -10.23 -12.40
N ARG A 170 8.24 -11.00 -11.34
CA ARG A 170 6.95 -11.28 -10.72
C ARG A 170 6.74 -10.36 -9.52
N ILE A 171 5.58 -9.69 -9.45
CA ILE A 171 5.23 -8.79 -8.36
C ILE A 171 3.94 -9.31 -7.72
N VAL A 172 3.98 -9.61 -6.42
CA VAL A 172 2.85 -10.20 -5.70
C VAL A 172 2.44 -9.30 -4.54
N TRP A 173 1.26 -8.72 -4.63
CA TRP A 173 0.60 -8.02 -3.55
C TRP A 173 -0.44 -8.93 -2.91
N GLY A 174 -0.22 -9.36 -1.70
CA GLY A 174 -1.14 -10.27 -1.02
C GLY A 174 -0.54 -10.91 0.21
N GLY A 175 -1.39 -11.49 1.04
CA GLY A 175 -0.96 -12.18 2.26
C GLY A 175 -0.05 -13.37 1.98
N ASP A 176 0.58 -13.87 3.04
CA ASP A 176 1.59 -14.94 3.00
C ASP A 176 1.11 -16.17 2.24
N ARG A 177 -0.15 -16.56 2.40
CA ARG A 177 -0.76 -17.69 1.66
C ARG A 177 -0.75 -17.46 0.14
N THR A 178 -1.07 -16.24 -0.29
CA THR A 178 -1.05 -15.86 -1.71
C THR A 178 0.37 -15.93 -2.27
N ILE A 179 1.34 -15.40 -1.51
CA ILE A 179 2.75 -15.43 -1.92
C ILE A 179 3.26 -16.87 -2.00
N GLN A 180 2.96 -17.70 -1.01
CA GLN A 180 3.33 -19.13 -1.01
C GLN A 180 2.72 -19.86 -2.22
N SER A 181 1.43 -19.62 -2.50
CA SER A 181 0.77 -20.19 -3.68
C SER A 181 1.45 -19.71 -4.98
N MET A 182 1.76 -18.42 -5.12
CA MET A 182 2.44 -17.90 -6.30
C MET A 182 3.85 -18.48 -6.50
N ARG A 183 4.54 -18.85 -5.43
CA ARG A 183 5.87 -19.48 -5.47
C ARG A 183 5.86 -20.91 -5.98
N THR A 184 4.71 -21.56 -6.06
CA THR A 184 4.59 -22.89 -6.71
C THR A 184 4.74 -22.81 -8.23
N TYR A 185 4.50 -21.63 -8.84
CA TYR A 185 4.68 -21.41 -10.26
C TYR A 185 6.10 -20.96 -10.57
N ALA A 186 6.78 -21.71 -11.43
CA ALA A 186 8.14 -21.39 -11.85
C ALA A 186 8.21 -20.07 -12.63
N ILE A 187 9.25 -19.29 -12.37
CA ILE A 187 9.66 -18.14 -13.16
C ILE A 187 10.99 -18.44 -13.85
N PRO A 188 11.36 -17.72 -14.94
CA PRO A 188 12.65 -17.92 -15.60
C PRO A 188 13.83 -17.74 -14.63
N PRO A 189 14.97 -18.47 -14.84
CA PRO A 189 16.10 -18.44 -13.92
C PRO A 189 16.71 -17.06 -13.66
N ARG A 190 16.54 -16.10 -14.58
CA ARG A 190 17.00 -14.71 -14.43
C ARG A 190 15.91 -13.76 -13.96
N ALA A 191 14.69 -14.24 -13.78
CA ALA A 191 13.60 -13.41 -13.28
C ALA A 191 13.77 -13.10 -11.79
N ALA A 192 13.30 -11.93 -11.39
CA ALA A 192 13.22 -11.50 -9.99
C ALA A 192 11.79 -11.66 -9.45
N GLU A 193 11.66 -11.71 -8.13
CA GLU A 193 10.37 -11.64 -7.45
C GLU A 193 10.37 -10.50 -6.43
N LEU A 194 9.31 -9.70 -6.43
CA LEU A 194 9.01 -8.71 -5.39
C LEU A 194 7.70 -9.10 -4.74
N THR A 195 7.69 -9.22 -3.42
CA THR A 195 6.51 -9.61 -2.66
C THR A 195 6.18 -8.59 -1.59
N PHE A 196 4.89 -8.28 -1.44
CA PHE A 196 4.33 -7.35 -0.48
C PHE A 196 3.33 -8.12 0.37
N SER A 197 3.83 -8.66 1.50
CA SER A 197 3.10 -9.56 2.39
C SER A 197 2.23 -8.81 3.41
N ASP A 198 1.52 -9.56 4.25
CA ASP A 198 0.78 -9.00 5.37
C ASP A 198 1.70 -8.31 6.36
N ARG A 199 1.36 -7.07 6.69
CA ARG A 199 2.12 -6.24 7.62
C ARG A 199 1.17 -5.46 8.52
N HIS A 200 1.73 -4.78 9.52
CA HIS A 200 1.02 -3.88 10.40
C HIS A 200 1.80 -2.57 10.55
N SER A 201 1.13 -1.56 11.07
CA SER A 201 1.73 -0.26 11.38
C SER A 201 1.30 0.22 12.75
N ILE A 202 2.06 1.14 13.30
CA ILE A 202 1.82 1.72 14.62
C ILE A 202 1.80 3.24 14.53
N CYS A 203 1.22 3.88 15.55
CA CYS A 203 1.25 5.33 15.72
C CYS A 203 1.81 5.68 17.08
N VAL A 204 2.81 6.56 17.16
CA VAL A 204 3.40 7.06 18.41
C VAL A 204 2.99 8.50 18.60
N VAL A 205 2.33 8.79 19.72
CA VAL A 205 1.77 10.12 20.03
C VAL A 205 2.38 10.64 21.32
N HIS A 206 3.00 11.83 21.24
CA HIS A 206 3.40 12.55 22.44
C HIS A 206 2.23 13.36 22.98
N ALA A 207 1.72 12.98 24.13
CA ALA A 207 0.51 13.51 24.74
C ALA A 207 0.52 15.04 24.92
N ASP A 208 1.61 15.57 25.48
CA ASP A 208 1.76 17.01 25.73
C ASP A 208 1.82 17.82 24.42
N GLU A 209 2.40 17.25 23.35
CA GLU A 209 2.46 17.90 22.03
C GLU A 209 1.11 17.81 21.29
N TYR A 210 0.40 16.70 21.44
CA TYR A 210 -0.97 16.56 20.93
C TYR A 210 -1.91 17.61 21.51
N LEU A 211 -1.83 17.87 22.83
CA LEU A 211 -2.70 18.85 23.51
C LEU A 211 -2.48 20.29 23.04
N LYS A 212 -1.37 20.59 22.39
CA LYS A 212 -1.09 21.90 21.77
C LYS A 212 -1.68 22.05 20.36
N GLN A 213 -2.20 20.97 19.78
CA GLN A 213 -2.70 20.98 18.42
C GLN A 213 -4.24 21.08 18.35
N ASP A 214 -4.74 21.40 17.14
CA ASP A 214 -6.17 21.31 16.87
C ASP A 214 -6.60 19.83 16.84
N SER A 215 -7.30 19.42 17.88
CA SER A 215 -7.74 18.05 18.08
C SER A 215 -8.68 17.53 16.97
N LYS A 216 -9.46 18.42 16.31
CA LYS A 216 -10.30 18.05 15.17
C LYS A 216 -9.44 17.72 13.97
N LYS A 217 -8.46 18.57 13.66
CA LYS A 217 -7.51 18.33 12.57
C LYS A 217 -6.73 17.04 12.77
N VAL A 218 -6.29 16.77 14.00
CA VAL A 218 -5.61 15.49 14.30
C VAL A 218 -6.53 14.30 14.13
N ALA A 219 -7.81 14.41 14.53
CA ALA A 219 -8.79 13.37 14.30
C ALA A 219 -9.04 13.13 12.79
N ASP A 220 -9.06 14.19 11.96
CA ASP A 220 -9.17 14.09 10.51
C ASP A 220 -7.97 13.35 9.90
N LEU A 221 -6.76 13.67 10.35
CA LEU A 221 -5.53 13.00 9.91
C LEU A 221 -5.52 11.52 10.28
N PHE A 222 -5.86 11.18 11.54
CA PHE A 222 -5.90 9.79 11.98
C PHE A 222 -7.03 8.99 11.33
N TYR A 223 -8.16 9.63 11.04
CA TYR A 223 -9.23 9.04 10.25
C TYR A 223 -8.74 8.65 8.84
N THR A 224 -7.98 9.53 8.19
CA THR A 224 -7.37 9.26 6.89
C THR A 224 -6.41 8.08 6.94
N ASP A 225 -5.60 7.97 7.99
CA ASP A 225 -4.65 6.87 8.17
C ASP A 225 -5.33 5.52 8.51
N THR A 226 -6.59 5.55 8.96
CA THR A 226 -7.27 4.34 9.49
C THR A 226 -8.60 4.06 8.81
N TYR A 227 -9.66 4.75 9.19
CA TYR A 227 -11.03 4.46 8.75
C TYR A 227 -11.27 4.68 7.27
N TYR A 228 -10.51 5.56 6.63
CA TYR A 228 -10.62 5.85 5.21
C TYR A 228 -10.49 4.61 4.32
N THR A 229 -9.68 3.64 4.71
CA THR A 229 -9.52 2.35 4.05
C THR A 229 -10.07 1.19 4.88
N ASP A 230 -11.03 1.47 5.78
CA ASP A 230 -11.57 0.47 6.69
C ASP A 230 -10.48 -0.20 7.55
N GLN A 231 -9.38 0.52 7.78
CA GLN A 231 -8.17 0.03 8.44
C GLN A 231 -7.54 -1.22 7.75
N ASN A 232 -7.86 -1.47 6.47
CA ASN A 232 -7.37 -2.64 5.72
C ASN A 232 -5.96 -2.46 5.14
N ALA A 233 -5.47 -1.21 5.03
CA ALA A 233 -4.13 -0.98 4.54
C ALA A 233 -3.08 -1.47 5.56
N CYS A 234 -1.98 -2.06 5.08
CA CYS A 234 -0.85 -2.46 5.93
C CYS A 234 -0.17 -1.27 6.60
N SER A 235 -0.28 -0.08 6.01
CA SER A 235 0.19 1.19 6.56
C SER A 235 -0.76 1.80 7.61
N SER A 236 -1.98 1.29 7.77
CA SER A 236 -2.91 1.78 8.80
C SER A 236 -2.45 1.38 10.20
N PRO A 237 -2.32 2.33 11.13
CA PRO A 237 -1.97 2.03 12.52
C PRO A 237 -2.96 1.08 13.20
N ARG A 238 -2.42 0.06 13.87
CA ARG A 238 -3.16 -0.91 14.71
C ARG A 238 -2.96 -0.65 16.18
N ILE A 239 -1.82 -0.07 16.54
CA ILE A 239 -1.43 0.24 17.91
C ILE A 239 -1.19 1.73 18.00
N VAL A 240 -1.71 2.35 19.05
CA VAL A 240 -1.41 3.74 19.42
C VAL A 240 -0.58 3.73 20.68
N ILE A 241 0.65 4.24 20.59
CA ILE A 241 1.59 4.36 21.70
C ILE A 241 1.50 5.77 22.25
N TRP A 242 1.30 5.88 23.55
CA TRP A 242 1.18 7.14 24.25
C TRP A 242 2.41 7.45 25.09
N MET A 243 3.03 8.59 24.84
CA MET A 243 4.21 9.08 25.56
C MET A 243 3.93 10.46 26.19
N GLY A 244 4.77 10.87 27.14
CA GLY A 244 4.66 12.18 27.81
C GLY A 244 3.84 12.14 29.10
N LYS A 245 3.58 13.30 29.69
CA LYS A 245 2.99 13.41 31.05
C LYS A 245 1.46 13.35 31.03
N GLU A 246 0.84 14.07 30.10
CA GLU A 246 -0.61 14.30 30.09
C GLU A 246 -1.37 13.21 29.31
N LYS A 247 -0.90 11.94 29.33
CA LYS A 247 -1.45 10.80 28.57
C LYS A 247 -2.96 10.64 28.76
N LYS A 248 -3.44 10.69 29.99
CA LYS A 248 -4.85 10.49 30.34
C LYS A 248 -5.78 11.52 29.67
N GLN A 249 -5.37 12.81 29.73
CA GLN A 249 -6.14 13.90 29.14
C GLN A 249 -6.09 13.80 27.61
N ALA A 250 -4.91 13.59 27.04
CA ALA A 250 -4.70 13.46 25.60
C ALA A 250 -5.51 12.31 25.00
N ARG A 251 -5.43 11.12 25.59
CA ARG A 251 -6.21 9.94 25.16
C ARG A 251 -7.71 10.21 25.16
N LYS A 252 -8.22 10.78 26.25
CA LYS A 252 -9.65 11.10 26.36
C LYS A 252 -10.11 12.06 25.25
N GLN A 253 -9.33 13.09 24.97
CA GLN A 253 -9.65 14.09 23.94
C GLN A 253 -9.51 13.51 22.52
N PHE A 254 -8.44 12.79 22.25
CA PHE A 254 -8.15 12.19 20.96
C PHE A 254 -9.26 11.23 20.53
N TRP A 255 -9.59 10.25 21.35
CA TRP A 255 -10.59 9.26 21.04
C TRP A 255 -11.99 9.85 20.97
N LYS A 256 -12.30 10.85 21.79
CA LYS A 256 -13.57 11.58 21.68
C LYS A 256 -13.71 12.27 20.32
N MET A 257 -12.68 13.01 19.88
CA MET A 257 -12.72 13.74 18.60
C MET A 257 -12.77 12.78 17.41
N LEU A 258 -12.00 11.70 17.48
CA LEU A 258 -12.06 10.65 16.46
C LEU A 258 -13.44 10.01 16.38
N LYS A 259 -14.02 9.63 17.51
CA LYS A 259 -15.36 9.01 17.56
C LYS A 259 -16.45 9.93 17.03
N ASP A 260 -16.38 11.22 17.37
CA ASP A 260 -17.30 12.24 16.85
C ASP A 260 -17.21 12.34 15.31
N LYS A 261 -16.04 12.18 14.72
CA LYS A 261 -15.84 12.15 13.26
C LYS A 261 -16.35 10.84 12.66
N VAL A 262 -15.90 9.70 13.19
CA VAL A 262 -16.24 8.37 12.70
C VAL A 262 -17.76 8.15 12.70
N SER A 263 -18.46 8.58 13.77
CA SER A 263 -19.94 8.46 13.87
C SER A 263 -20.69 9.22 12.78
N ARG A 264 -20.09 10.23 12.17
CA ARG A 264 -20.72 11.02 11.10
C ARG A 264 -20.38 10.55 9.71
N GLU A 265 -19.18 10.00 9.51
CA GLU A 265 -18.61 9.82 8.17
C GLU A 265 -18.31 8.35 7.81
N TYR A 266 -18.22 7.46 8.81
CA TYR A 266 -17.86 6.08 8.58
C TYR A 266 -19.08 5.18 8.45
N GLU A 267 -19.14 4.46 7.34
CA GLU A 267 -20.18 3.48 7.08
C GLU A 267 -19.74 2.10 7.59
N PHE A 268 -20.30 1.71 8.73
CA PHE A 268 -19.91 0.48 9.42
C PHE A 268 -20.58 -0.77 8.81
N SER A 269 -19.78 -1.80 8.56
CA SER A 269 -20.29 -3.11 8.17
C SER A 269 -20.69 -3.95 9.40
N PRO A 270 -21.96 -4.38 9.54
CA PRO A 270 -22.46 -5.10 10.72
C PRO A 270 -21.69 -6.40 11.04
N VAL A 271 -21.15 -7.06 10.02
CA VAL A 271 -20.35 -8.31 10.18
C VAL A 271 -19.12 -8.06 11.05
N LEU A 272 -18.50 -6.89 10.96
CA LEU A 272 -17.33 -6.53 11.77
C LEU A 272 -17.60 -6.49 13.29
N ALA A 273 -18.85 -6.29 13.71
CA ALA A 273 -19.18 -6.32 15.14
C ALA A 273 -18.99 -7.70 15.74
N VAL A 274 -19.30 -8.74 14.97
CA VAL A 274 -19.13 -10.14 15.36
C VAL A 274 -17.64 -10.49 15.39
N ASP A 275 -16.93 -10.19 14.31
CA ASP A 275 -15.49 -10.48 14.18
C ASP A 275 -14.67 -9.82 15.31
N LYS A 276 -14.97 -8.53 15.61
CA LYS A 276 -14.31 -7.81 16.71
C LYS A 276 -14.55 -8.47 18.07
N ARG A 277 -15.74 -8.98 18.29
CA ARG A 277 -16.09 -9.62 19.56
C ARG A 277 -15.40 -10.98 19.70
N GLU A 278 -15.33 -11.74 18.63
CA GLU A 278 -14.65 -13.02 18.57
C GLU A 278 -13.15 -12.85 18.89
N VAL A 279 -12.47 -12.01 18.12
CA VAL A 279 -11.03 -11.72 18.31
C VAL A 279 -10.75 -11.16 19.70
N LEU A 280 -11.61 -10.26 20.23
CA LEU A 280 -11.44 -9.73 21.58
C LEU A 280 -11.58 -10.81 22.66
N CYS A 281 -12.52 -11.75 22.50
CA CYS A 281 -12.66 -12.87 23.44
C CYS A 281 -11.44 -13.81 23.40
N GLU A 282 -10.96 -14.13 22.22
CA GLU A 282 -9.74 -14.93 22.06
C GLU A 282 -8.53 -14.26 22.71
N LEU A 283 -8.33 -12.97 22.43
CA LEU A 283 -7.26 -12.18 23.04
C LEU A 283 -7.37 -12.16 24.58
N ALA A 284 -8.58 -11.96 25.13
CA ALA A 284 -8.79 -11.92 26.56
C ALA A 284 -8.54 -13.26 27.28
N ILE A 285 -8.75 -14.37 26.57
CA ILE A 285 -8.46 -15.71 27.09
C ILE A 285 -6.95 -15.96 27.15
N GLN A 286 -6.23 -15.57 26.09
CA GLN A 286 -4.79 -15.79 25.99
C GLN A 286 -3.98 -14.77 26.82
N HIS A 287 -4.46 -13.53 26.89
CA HIS A 287 -3.80 -12.42 27.58
C HIS A 287 -4.75 -11.77 28.60
N PRO A 288 -5.00 -12.39 29.77
CA PRO A 288 -5.98 -11.92 30.76
C PRO A 288 -5.60 -10.58 31.42
N GLN A 289 -4.38 -10.10 31.23
CA GLN A 289 -3.90 -8.80 31.71
C GLN A 289 -4.33 -7.60 30.88
N ILE A 290 -4.93 -7.81 29.70
CA ILE A 290 -5.47 -6.71 28.89
C ILE A 290 -6.63 -6.01 29.57
N ARG A 291 -6.83 -4.76 29.23
CA ARG A 291 -7.97 -3.99 29.70
C ARG A 291 -8.82 -3.44 28.53
N LEU A 292 -10.05 -3.83 28.47
CA LEU A 292 -10.99 -3.26 27.50
C LEU A 292 -11.35 -1.83 27.94
N LEU A 293 -10.99 -0.84 27.14
CA LEU A 293 -11.27 0.58 27.41
C LEU A 293 -12.59 1.04 26.81
N GLU A 294 -12.88 0.56 25.60
CA GLU A 294 -14.08 0.88 24.86
C GLU A 294 -14.47 -0.29 23.96
N GLN A 295 -15.74 -0.58 23.89
CA GLN A 295 -16.29 -1.58 22.99
C GLN A 295 -17.60 -1.04 22.41
N ASP A 296 -17.52 -0.51 21.18
CA ASP A 296 -18.68 -0.27 20.35
C ASP A 296 -18.41 -0.73 18.90
N ASN A 297 -19.44 -0.63 18.06
CA ASN A 297 -19.33 -1.15 16.71
C ASN A 297 -18.31 -0.39 15.85
N ILE A 298 -18.09 0.89 16.11
CA ILE A 298 -17.19 1.74 15.31
C ILE A 298 -15.82 1.94 15.93
N CYS A 299 -15.63 1.64 17.23
CA CYS A 299 -14.36 1.79 17.91
C CYS A 299 -14.23 0.77 19.04
N THR A 300 -13.28 -0.13 18.92
CA THR A 300 -12.88 -1.06 19.98
C THR A 300 -11.45 -0.73 20.37
N ARG A 301 -11.21 -0.53 21.70
CA ARG A 301 -9.93 -0.12 22.23
C ARG A 301 -9.49 -1.03 23.36
N VAL A 302 -8.33 -1.63 23.18
CA VAL A 302 -7.73 -2.57 24.13
C VAL A 302 -6.43 -1.99 24.66
N GLU A 303 -6.34 -1.77 25.95
CA GLU A 303 -5.10 -1.34 26.61
C GLU A 303 -4.24 -2.54 26.96
N LEU A 304 -2.97 -2.43 26.65
CA LEU A 304 -1.95 -3.43 26.91
C LEU A 304 -1.14 -3.02 28.15
N ALA A 305 -0.90 -3.98 29.06
CA ALA A 305 0.02 -3.82 30.16
C ALA A 305 1.48 -4.06 29.72
N ASP A 306 1.64 -4.98 28.77
CA ASP A 306 2.89 -5.36 28.12
C ASP A 306 2.59 -5.65 26.63
N ILE A 307 3.62 -5.82 25.82
CA ILE A 307 3.49 -6.10 24.38
C ILE A 307 3.75 -7.59 24.14
N PRO A 308 2.69 -8.41 23.94
CA PRO A 308 2.88 -9.83 23.65
C PRO A 308 3.49 -10.04 22.26
N ASP A 309 4.29 -11.10 22.09
CA ASP A 309 4.92 -11.44 20.82
C ASP A 309 3.91 -11.80 19.72
N ASP A 310 2.75 -12.36 20.09
CA ASP A 310 1.66 -12.78 19.22
C ASP A 310 0.57 -11.70 19.04
N LEU A 311 0.77 -10.48 19.56
CA LEU A 311 -0.24 -9.40 19.56
C LEU A 311 -0.87 -9.19 18.17
N MET A 312 -0.08 -9.30 17.11
CA MET A 312 -0.56 -9.07 15.75
C MET A 312 -1.40 -10.20 15.17
N ASP A 313 -1.47 -11.35 15.82
CA ASP A 313 -2.39 -12.42 15.43
C ASP A 313 -3.84 -12.04 15.74
N TYR A 314 -4.04 -11.14 16.72
CA TYR A 314 -5.33 -10.57 17.13
C TYR A 314 -5.66 -9.22 16.48
N LYS A 315 -4.89 -8.81 15.46
CA LYS A 315 -5.19 -7.57 14.72
C LYS A 315 -6.49 -7.71 13.94
N LEU A 316 -7.30 -6.64 13.95
CA LEU A 316 -8.50 -6.56 13.16
C LEU A 316 -8.59 -5.17 12.49
N TYR A 317 -9.64 -4.92 11.73
CA TYR A 317 -9.89 -3.69 10.98
C TYR A 317 -11.20 -3.02 11.44
N GLY A 318 -11.61 -1.94 10.77
CA GLY A 318 -12.86 -1.25 11.08
C GLY A 318 -12.90 -0.57 12.44
N GLY A 319 -11.77 -0.01 12.90
CA GLY A 319 -11.68 0.69 14.18
C GLY A 319 -11.41 -0.24 15.36
N TYR A 320 -10.48 -1.19 15.20
CA TYR A 320 -9.97 -2.03 16.28
C TYR A 320 -8.54 -1.60 16.60
N PHE A 321 -8.29 -1.11 17.83
CA PHE A 321 -7.02 -0.53 18.23
C PHE A 321 -6.50 -1.11 19.52
N PHE A 322 -5.19 -1.35 19.56
CA PHE A 322 -4.44 -1.56 20.77
C PHE A 322 -3.87 -0.22 21.25
N GLU A 323 -3.76 -0.04 22.54
CA GLU A 323 -3.10 1.12 23.17
C GLU A 323 -2.04 0.66 24.17
N TYR A 324 -0.90 1.31 24.13
CA TYR A 324 0.18 1.08 25.07
C TYR A 324 0.73 2.41 25.58
N GLU A 325 1.06 2.48 26.86
CA GLU A 325 1.65 3.68 27.47
C GLU A 325 3.11 3.40 27.85
N THR A 326 4.00 4.29 27.44
CA THR A 326 5.40 4.27 27.86
C THR A 326 5.97 5.69 27.87
N ASP A 327 7.12 5.88 28.51
CA ASP A 327 7.93 7.11 28.44
C ASP A 327 9.29 6.84 27.76
N CYS A 328 9.54 5.58 27.37
CA CYS A 328 10.76 5.13 26.73
C CYS A 328 10.44 4.53 25.35
N LEU A 329 11.05 5.08 24.30
CA LEU A 329 10.85 4.55 22.94
C LEU A 329 11.43 3.14 22.76
N GLU A 330 12.41 2.76 23.54
CA GLU A 330 13.00 1.41 23.52
C GLU A 330 11.99 0.33 23.91
N ASP A 331 10.98 0.65 24.71
CA ASP A 331 9.94 -0.29 25.12
C ASP A 331 9.08 -0.78 23.95
N ILE A 332 9.04 -0.04 22.83
CA ILE A 332 8.27 -0.42 21.65
C ILE A 332 9.08 -1.20 20.60
N VAL A 333 10.37 -1.40 20.83
CA VAL A 333 11.25 -2.20 19.94
C VAL A 333 10.69 -3.59 19.64
N PRO A 334 10.04 -4.32 20.56
CA PRO A 334 9.38 -5.59 20.24
C PRO A 334 8.34 -5.50 19.11
N LEU A 335 7.69 -4.34 18.91
CA LEU A 335 6.76 -4.10 17.82
C LEU A 335 7.44 -3.96 16.45
N PHE A 336 8.74 -3.68 16.40
CA PHE A 336 9.51 -3.45 15.17
C PHE A 336 9.96 -4.77 14.52
N SER A 337 9.10 -5.79 14.59
CA SER A 337 9.30 -7.05 13.91
C SER A 337 9.33 -6.85 12.38
N LYS A 338 9.77 -7.86 11.63
CA LYS A 338 9.77 -7.84 10.15
C LYS A 338 8.40 -7.50 9.55
N ALA A 339 7.32 -7.74 10.29
CA ALA A 339 5.97 -7.43 9.87
C ALA A 339 5.58 -5.97 10.13
N CYS A 340 6.33 -5.19 10.92
CA CYS A 340 6.06 -3.77 11.11
C CYS A 340 6.50 -2.96 9.89
N GLN A 341 5.56 -2.25 9.24
CA GLN A 341 5.82 -1.48 8.03
C GLN A 341 6.10 -0.01 8.32
N THR A 342 5.16 0.66 9.00
CA THR A 342 5.17 2.11 9.16
C THR A 342 5.02 2.50 10.63
N VAL A 343 5.82 3.45 11.06
CA VAL A 343 5.62 4.19 12.29
C VAL A 343 5.09 5.58 11.95
N ALA A 344 3.81 5.84 12.23
CA ALA A 344 3.26 7.19 12.22
C ALA A 344 3.63 7.89 13.52
N TYR A 345 3.92 9.18 13.48
CA TYR A 345 4.29 9.93 14.67
C TYR A 345 3.57 11.27 14.80
N LEU A 346 3.35 11.71 16.03
CA LEU A 346 2.86 13.04 16.36
C LEU A 346 3.59 13.57 17.59
N GLY A 347 4.27 14.72 17.44
CA GLY A 347 4.98 15.40 18.53
C GLY A 347 6.27 14.71 18.97
N ILE A 348 6.84 13.84 18.14
CA ILE A 348 8.12 13.17 18.35
C ILE A 348 9.02 13.50 17.16
N GLU A 349 10.30 13.72 17.41
CA GLU A 349 11.29 13.90 16.35
C GLU A 349 11.51 12.58 15.62
N PRO A 350 11.32 12.50 14.28
CA PRO A 350 11.44 11.26 13.53
C PRO A 350 12.85 10.66 13.59
N GLU A 351 13.87 11.50 13.77
CA GLU A 351 15.26 11.09 13.92
C GLU A 351 15.46 10.18 15.14
N LYS A 352 14.74 10.40 16.25
CA LYS A 352 14.80 9.54 17.44
C LYS A 352 14.24 8.14 17.15
N ILE A 353 13.15 8.06 16.38
CA ILE A 353 12.59 6.77 15.96
C ILE A 353 13.57 6.08 15.02
N PHE A 354 14.15 6.82 14.08
CA PHE A 354 15.16 6.30 13.14
C PHE A 354 16.41 5.79 13.86
N GLU A 355 16.89 6.53 14.87
CA GLU A 355 18.04 6.12 15.70
C GLU A 355 17.77 4.78 16.38
N ILE A 356 16.60 4.61 17.01
CA ILE A 356 16.23 3.35 17.68
C ILE A 356 16.14 2.21 16.65
N VAL A 357 15.48 2.43 15.51
CA VAL A 357 15.40 1.42 14.44
C VAL A 357 16.79 0.95 14.01
N THR A 358 17.73 1.87 13.87
CA THR A 358 19.09 1.55 13.37
C THR A 358 19.99 0.96 14.46
N THR A 359 19.93 1.48 15.70
CA THR A 359 20.77 1.01 16.80
C THR A 359 20.32 -0.31 17.37
N SER A 360 19.00 -0.58 17.39
CA SER A 360 18.46 -1.86 17.85
C SER A 360 18.55 -2.99 16.81
N GLY A 361 18.95 -2.67 15.56
CA GLY A 361 19.14 -3.67 14.51
C GLY A 361 17.87 -4.44 14.16
N VAL A 362 16.70 -3.80 14.30
CA VAL A 362 15.40 -4.40 14.00
C VAL A 362 15.23 -4.68 12.50
N ARG A 363 14.29 -5.56 12.17
CA ARG A 363 14.09 -6.02 10.79
C ARG A 363 12.88 -5.41 10.10
N GLY A 364 12.11 -4.59 10.81
CA GLY A 364 10.95 -3.87 10.30
C GLY A 364 11.16 -2.37 10.32
N VAL A 365 10.06 -1.65 10.17
CA VAL A 365 9.99 -0.19 10.07
C VAL A 365 10.67 0.33 8.81
N ASP A 366 9.95 0.20 7.70
CA ASP A 366 10.42 0.70 6.41
C ASP A 366 10.04 2.16 6.16
N ARG A 367 9.10 2.70 6.95
CA ARG A 367 8.63 4.09 6.85
C ARG A 367 8.42 4.72 8.22
N ILE A 368 8.88 5.96 8.36
CA ILE A 368 8.58 6.83 9.51
C ILE A 368 7.94 8.09 8.94
N VAL A 369 6.66 8.35 9.24
CA VAL A 369 5.88 9.43 8.62
C VAL A 369 5.08 10.21 9.65
N PRO A 370 4.81 11.50 9.45
CA PRO A 370 3.87 12.23 10.29
C PRO A 370 2.49 11.56 10.26
N LEU A 371 1.74 11.65 11.36
CA LEU A 371 0.35 11.24 11.43
C LEU A 371 -0.47 11.94 10.34
N GLY A 372 -1.31 11.20 9.62
CA GLY A 372 -2.06 11.65 8.45
C GLY A 372 -1.38 11.37 7.11
N HIS A 373 -0.17 10.79 7.12
CA HIS A 373 0.64 10.54 5.93
C HIS A 373 0.95 9.06 5.65
N THR A 374 0.30 8.15 6.37
CA THR A 374 0.53 6.70 6.17
C THR A 374 0.00 6.20 4.83
N MET A 375 -1.00 6.91 4.27
CA MET A 375 -1.63 6.59 2.99
C MET A 375 -0.98 7.30 1.79
N ASP A 376 0.03 8.13 2.01
CA ASP A 376 0.72 8.83 0.92
C ASP A 376 1.40 7.85 -0.02
N LEU A 377 1.14 8.01 -1.32
CA LEU A 377 1.74 7.20 -2.37
C LEU A 377 3.23 7.53 -2.53
N SER A 378 4.04 6.51 -2.68
CA SER A 378 5.49 6.62 -2.82
C SER A 378 6.03 5.56 -3.78
N PHE A 379 7.21 5.81 -4.36
CA PHE A 379 7.99 4.77 -5.05
C PHE A 379 8.81 3.91 -4.09
N PHE A 380 8.82 4.24 -2.80
CA PHE A 380 9.37 3.39 -1.75
C PHE A 380 8.23 2.61 -1.09
N TRP A 381 8.32 1.29 -1.12
CA TRP A 381 7.33 0.41 -0.53
C TRP A 381 7.98 -0.81 0.10
N ASP A 382 7.63 -1.10 1.34
CA ASP A 382 8.18 -2.24 2.11
C ASP A 382 9.72 -2.34 2.02
N GLY A 383 10.40 -1.22 2.25
CA GLY A 383 11.86 -1.13 2.19
C GLY A 383 12.47 -1.20 0.78
N ASN A 384 11.65 -1.28 -0.27
CA ASN A 384 12.13 -1.32 -1.65
C ASN A 384 11.95 0.03 -2.35
N ASP A 385 13.00 0.51 -3.02
CA ASP A 385 12.84 1.47 -4.11
C ASP A 385 12.31 0.71 -5.33
N MET A 386 11.02 0.90 -5.64
CA MET A 386 10.33 0.16 -6.70
C MET A 386 10.95 0.37 -8.08
N ILE A 387 11.45 1.57 -8.36
CA ILE A 387 12.10 1.87 -9.64
C ILE A 387 13.44 1.13 -9.72
N ASP A 388 14.21 1.17 -8.65
CA ASP A 388 15.53 0.52 -8.56
C ASP A 388 15.39 -1.01 -8.65
N ALA A 389 14.47 -1.59 -7.91
CA ALA A 389 14.21 -3.03 -7.88
C ALA A 389 13.75 -3.59 -9.24
N MET A 390 12.98 -2.81 -10.02
CA MET A 390 12.45 -3.21 -11.32
C MET A 390 13.31 -2.78 -12.52
N SER A 391 14.49 -2.21 -12.29
CA SER A 391 15.43 -1.81 -13.35
C SER A 391 16.78 -2.48 -13.19
N ARG A 392 17.63 -2.40 -14.23
CA ARG A 392 18.99 -2.91 -14.24
C ARG A 392 19.97 -1.83 -14.65
N PHE A 393 21.16 -1.87 -14.13
CA PHE A 393 22.23 -0.98 -14.56
C PHE A 393 22.75 -1.34 -15.95
N VAL A 394 23.14 -0.32 -16.71
CA VAL A 394 24.00 -0.42 -17.88
C VAL A 394 25.28 0.31 -17.49
N TYR A 395 26.30 -0.48 -17.16
CA TYR A 395 27.56 0.04 -16.68
C TYR A 395 28.52 0.29 -17.86
N ILE A 396 29.26 1.38 -17.80
CA ILE A 396 30.31 1.74 -18.74
C ILE A 396 31.55 2.07 -17.89
N ASP A 397 32.68 1.41 -18.17
CA ASP A 397 33.98 1.72 -17.56
C ASP A 397 34.53 3.04 -18.06
#